data_2409ee32d8350b45ffb3ae50a91d463f
#
_entry.id   2409ee32d8350b45ffb3ae50a91d463f
#
_cell.length_a   1.000
_cell.length_b   1.000
_cell.length_c   1.000
_cell.angle_alpha   90.00
_cell.angle_beta   90.00
_cell.angle_gamma   90.00
#
_symmetry.space_group_name_H-M   'P 1'
#
loop_
_entity.id
_entity.type
_entity.pdbx_description
1 polymer ?
#
loop_
_entity_poly.entity_id
_entity_poly.type
_entity_poly.pdbx_seq_one_letter_code
_entity_poly.pdbx_strand_id
1 'polypeptide(L)'
;MRKFLFILICFIPAILMAATNVHLDKAPVDLEDKDSLQRGAKNFINYCLNCHSANYMRYSQLLEIGLSEEVIKKNLLFTQDKVGETMAIAMNKEDAAAWFGAPPPNLSVT
;
A
#
# COMPACT_ATOMS: atom_id res chain seq x y z
N MET A 1 18.32 33.19 31.92
CA MET A 1 17.97 31.79 32.22
C MET A 1 16.52 31.59 32.63
N ARG A 2 15.98 32.35 33.59
CA ARG A 2 14.57 32.20 34.06
C ARG A 2 13.52 32.40 32.96
N LYS A 3 13.72 33.34 32.01
CA LYS A 3 12.81 33.60 30.86
C LYS A 3 12.81 32.47 29.83
N PHE A 4 13.97 31.83 29.59
CA PHE A 4 14.09 30.67 28.70
C PHE A 4 13.40 29.43 29.26
N LEU A 5 13.43 29.25 30.59
CA LEU A 5 12.74 28.14 31.25
C LEU A 5 11.22 28.25 31.10
N PHE A 6 10.66 29.47 31.19
CA PHE A 6 9.22 29.72 30.99
C PHE A 6 8.77 29.42 29.54
N ILE A 7 9.57 29.79 28.55
CA ILE A 7 9.28 29.50 27.13
C ILE A 7 9.28 27.99 26.89
N LEU A 8 10.26 27.25 27.45
CA LEU A 8 10.33 25.79 27.32
C LEU A 8 9.12 25.08 27.92
N ILE A 9 8.63 25.54 29.08
CA ILE A 9 7.46 24.97 29.77
C ILE A 9 6.16 25.22 28.98
N CYS A 10 6.02 26.33 28.27
CA CYS A 10 4.85 26.64 27.44
C CYS A 10 4.71 25.75 26.18
N PHE A 11 5.81 25.13 25.71
CA PHE A 11 5.78 24.25 24.54
C PHE A 11 5.41 22.79 24.88
N ILE A 12 5.52 22.37 26.14
CA ILE A 12 5.24 20.99 26.55
C ILE A 12 3.78 20.57 26.33
N PRO A 13 2.73 21.37 26.63
CA PRO A 13 1.34 20.94 26.42
C PRO A 13 0.93 20.81 24.95
N ALA A 14 1.60 21.47 24.00
CA ALA A 14 1.28 21.37 22.59
C ALA A 14 1.62 19.97 21.99
N ILE A 15 2.57 19.27 22.59
CA ILE A 15 2.99 17.93 22.12
C ILE A 15 2.00 16.84 22.62
N LEU A 16 1.33 17.06 23.73
CA LEU A 16 0.42 16.08 24.36
C LEU A 16 -0.96 16.02 23.71
N MET A 17 -1.36 17.01 22.91
CA MET A 17 -2.67 17.06 22.25
C MET A 17 -2.69 16.41 20.86
N ALA A 18 -1.54 15.94 20.35
CA ALA A 18 -1.44 15.36 18.99
C ALA A 18 -1.96 13.92 18.87
N ALA A 19 -2.22 13.23 20.00
CA ALA A 19 -2.77 11.89 19.98
C ALA A 19 -4.30 11.93 20.09
N THR A 20 -4.98 12.20 18.98
CA THR A 20 -6.42 11.96 18.90
C THR A 20 -6.64 10.45 18.81
N ASN A 21 -7.35 9.87 19.78
CA ASN A 21 -7.84 8.50 19.71
C ASN A 21 -8.90 8.43 18.59
N VAL A 22 -8.42 8.22 17.36
CA VAL A 22 -9.30 7.95 16.22
C VAL A 22 -9.80 6.51 16.38
N HIS A 23 -11.09 6.33 16.56
CA HIS A 23 -11.71 5.01 16.51
C HIS A 23 -11.65 4.52 15.06
N LEU A 24 -10.83 3.49 14.81
CA LEU A 24 -10.73 2.86 13.49
C LEU A 24 -11.71 1.68 13.43
N ASP A 25 -12.51 1.65 12.38
CA ASP A 25 -13.35 0.50 12.11
C ASP A 25 -12.48 -0.70 11.73
N LYS A 26 -12.86 -1.88 12.25
CA LYS A 26 -12.18 -3.12 11.87
C LYS A 26 -12.57 -3.50 10.44
N ALA A 27 -11.57 -3.67 9.58
CA ALA A 27 -11.81 -4.17 8.23
C ALA A 27 -12.45 -5.57 8.29
N PRO A 28 -13.56 -5.80 7.57
CA PRO A 28 -14.25 -7.10 7.56
C PRO A 28 -13.52 -8.09 6.64
N VAL A 29 -12.24 -8.37 6.94
CA VAL A 29 -11.40 -9.29 6.17
C VAL A 29 -11.31 -10.62 6.89
N ASP A 30 -11.62 -11.71 6.18
CA ASP A 30 -11.37 -13.08 6.62
C ASP A 30 -10.13 -13.60 5.88
N LEU A 31 -9.04 -13.82 6.63
CA LEU A 31 -7.77 -14.30 6.07
C LEU A 31 -7.80 -15.81 5.77
N GLU A 32 -8.79 -16.54 6.26
CA GLU A 32 -8.98 -17.95 5.97
C GLU A 32 -9.81 -18.19 4.68
N ASP A 33 -10.59 -17.20 4.25
CA ASP A 33 -11.33 -17.25 2.97
C ASP A 33 -10.38 -16.97 1.79
N LYS A 34 -9.63 -18.01 1.39
CA LYS A 34 -8.67 -17.92 0.28
C LYS A 34 -9.32 -17.53 -1.05
N ASP A 35 -10.55 -17.97 -1.29
CA ASP A 35 -11.27 -17.63 -2.52
C ASP A 35 -11.57 -16.13 -2.58
N SER A 36 -11.93 -15.53 -1.46
CA SER A 36 -12.11 -14.08 -1.36
C SER A 36 -10.80 -13.33 -1.57
N LEU A 37 -9.70 -13.80 -0.95
CA LEU A 37 -8.37 -13.21 -1.11
C LEU A 37 -7.87 -13.29 -2.56
N GLN A 38 -8.09 -14.43 -3.24
CA GLN A 38 -7.74 -14.59 -4.66
C GLN A 38 -8.55 -13.63 -5.56
N ARG A 39 -9.86 -13.48 -5.30
CA ARG A 39 -10.69 -12.48 -6.02
C ARG A 39 -10.18 -11.06 -5.77
N GLY A 40 -9.82 -10.76 -4.53
CA GLY A 40 -9.21 -9.47 -4.14
C GLY A 40 -7.90 -9.21 -4.86
N ALA A 41 -6.98 -10.18 -4.88
CA ALA A 41 -5.72 -10.08 -5.61
C ALA A 41 -5.92 -9.84 -7.11
N LYS A 42 -6.85 -10.58 -7.73
CA LYS A 42 -7.22 -10.37 -9.14
C LYS A 42 -7.73 -8.95 -9.38
N ASN A 43 -8.62 -8.47 -8.53
CA ASN A 43 -9.17 -7.12 -8.66
C ASN A 43 -8.10 -6.05 -8.47
N PHE A 44 -7.23 -6.20 -7.47
CA PHE A 44 -6.13 -5.27 -7.23
C PHE A 44 -5.21 -5.18 -8.46
N ILE A 45 -4.77 -6.32 -9.00
CA ILE A 45 -3.85 -6.36 -10.12
C ILE A 45 -4.49 -5.79 -11.40
N ASN A 46 -5.76 -6.08 -11.66
CA ASN A 46 -6.41 -5.65 -12.89
C ASN A 46 -6.90 -4.20 -12.87
N TYR A 47 -7.23 -3.65 -11.69
CA TYR A 47 -7.84 -2.32 -11.59
C TYR A 47 -6.99 -1.30 -10.85
N CYS A 48 -6.32 -1.68 -9.76
CA CYS A 48 -5.55 -0.75 -8.95
C CYS A 48 -4.10 -0.62 -9.42
N LEU A 49 -3.46 -1.75 -9.75
CA LEU A 49 -2.04 -1.82 -10.15
C LEU A 49 -1.74 -1.10 -11.48
N ASN A 50 -2.76 -0.72 -12.23
CA ASN A 50 -2.56 0.11 -13.43
C ASN A 50 -2.01 1.52 -13.08
N CYS A 51 -2.38 2.04 -11.90
CA CYS A 51 -1.99 3.36 -11.42
C CYS A 51 -1.20 3.33 -10.10
N HIS A 52 -1.51 2.38 -9.22
CA HIS A 52 -0.94 2.28 -7.88
C HIS A 52 0.01 1.10 -7.76
N SER A 53 1.29 1.36 -7.57
CA SER A 53 2.26 0.30 -7.27
C SER A 53 2.04 -0.29 -5.86
N ALA A 54 2.49 -1.54 -5.68
CA ALA A 54 2.67 -2.17 -4.39
C ALA A 54 4.12 -2.70 -4.30
N ASN A 55 5.09 -1.78 -4.22
CA ASN A 55 6.51 -2.07 -4.41
C ASN A 55 7.13 -2.95 -3.32
N TYR A 56 6.47 -3.13 -2.18
CA TYR A 56 6.92 -4.06 -1.12
C TYR A 56 6.20 -5.40 -1.17
N MET A 57 5.24 -5.57 -2.10
CA MET A 57 4.59 -6.84 -2.39
C MET A 57 5.24 -7.51 -3.60
N ARG A 58 5.54 -8.80 -3.48
CA ARG A 58 6.00 -9.62 -4.60
C ARG A 58 4.87 -10.49 -5.10
N TYR A 59 4.85 -10.78 -6.40
CA TYR A 59 3.86 -11.72 -6.95
C TYR A 59 3.96 -13.12 -6.32
N SER A 60 5.14 -13.53 -5.85
CA SER A 60 5.32 -14.80 -5.14
C SER A 60 4.53 -14.91 -3.83
N GLN A 61 4.16 -13.81 -3.20
CA GLN A 61 3.32 -13.84 -2.00
C GLN A 61 1.89 -14.32 -2.28
N LEU A 62 1.44 -14.25 -3.54
CA LEU A 62 0.15 -14.81 -3.94
C LEU A 62 0.09 -16.34 -3.84
N LEU A 63 1.23 -17.03 -3.71
CA LEU A 63 1.27 -18.46 -3.42
C LEU A 63 0.67 -18.78 -2.04
N GLU A 64 0.80 -17.87 -1.07
CA GLU A 64 0.31 -18.04 0.30
C GLU A 64 -1.23 -18.11 0.36
N ILE A 65 -1.90 -17.44 -0.57
CA ILE A 65 -3.35 -17.50 -0.72
C ILE A 65 -3.83 -18.64 -1.63
N GLY A 66 -2.94 -19.55 -2.02
CA GLY A 66 -3.27 -20.78 -2.74
C GLY A 66 -3.24 -20.67 -4.27
N LEU A 67 -2.74 -19.57 -4.84
CA LEU A 67 -2.50 -19.49 -6.29
C LEU A 67 -1.23 -20.24 -6.67
N SER A 68 -1.23 -21.01 -7.77
CA SER A 68 -0.02 -21.63 -8.28
C SER A 68 0.83 -20.62 -9.07
N GLU A 69 2.14 -20.87 -9.14
CA GLU A 69 3.06 -20.03 -9.91
C GLU A 69 2.62 -19.92 -11.38
N GLU A 70 2.13 -21.00 -11.93
CA GLU A 70 1.62 -21.04 -13.32
C GLU A 70 0.41 -20.12 -13.50
N VAL A 71 -0.53 -20.16 -12.57
CA VAL A 71 -1.72 -19.27 -12.60
C VAL A 71 -1.31 -17.82 -12.47
N ILE A 72 -0.37 -17.51 -11.58
CA ILE A 72 0.16 -16.15 -11.40
C ILE A 72 0.80 -15.66 -12.70
N LYS A 73 1.70 -16.42 -13.27
CA LYS A 73 2.41 -16.08 -14.53
C LYS A 73 1.46 -15.84 -15.69
N LYS A 74 0.46 -16.71 -15.84
CA LYS A 74 -0.45 -16.66 -16.99
C LYS A 74 -1.51 -15.56 -16.88
N ASN A 75 -1.97 -15.23 -15.65
CA ASN A 75 -3.19 -14.45 -15.47
C ASN A 75 -3.00 -13.15 -14.69
N LEU A 76 -1.86 -12.96 -14.01
CA LEU A 76 -1.66 -11.81 -13.11
C LEU A 76 -0.35 -11.06 -13.34
N LEU A 77 0.63 -11.68 -14.00
CA LEU A 77 1.96 -11.09 -14.20
C LEU A 77 2.00 -10.30 -15.52
N PHE A 78 1.50 -9.06 -15.51
CA PHE A 78 1.39 -8.24 -16.72
C PHE A 78 2.56 -7.27 -16.93
N THR A 79 3.18 -6.79 -15.85
CA THR A 79 4.18 -5.73 -15.89
C THR A 79 5.58 -6.21 -15.55
N GLN A 80 5.74 -7.49 -15.24
CA GLN A 80 6.99 -8.11 -14.81
C GLN A 80 7.19 -9.47 -15.50
N ASP A 81 8.42 -9.99 -15.46
CA ASP A 81 8.77 -11.26 -16.10
C ASP A 81 8.79 -12.44 -15.12
N LYS A 82 9.03 -12.17 -13.83
CA LYS A 82 9.23 -13.22 -12.80
C LYS A 82 8.34 -13.00 -11.59
N VAL A 83 7.79 -14.06 -11.03
CA VAL A 83 6.96 -14.01 -9.82
C VAL A 83 7.71 -13.50 -8.57
N GLY A 84 9.02 -13.55 -8.56
CA GLY A 84 9.84 -12.97 -7.51
C GLY A 84 9.94 -11.45 -7.55
N GLU A 85 9.48 -10.80 -8.62
CA GLU A 85 9.51 -9.35 -8.76
C GLU A 85 8.38 -8.69 -8.00
N THR A 86 8.56 -7.39 -7.70
CA THR A 86 7.56 -6.61 -6.94
C THR A 86 6.44 -6.14 -7.87
N MET A 87 5.28 -5.82 -7.28
CA MET A 87 4.13 -5.31 -8.02
C MET A 87 4.33 -3.83 -8.36
N ALA A 88 5.19 -3.58 -9.35
CA ALA A 88 5.46 -2.26 -9.91
C ALA A 88 4.55 -1.95 -11.10
N ILE A 89 4.32 -0.66 -11.35
CA ILE A 89 3.56 -0.17 -12.51
C ILE A 89 4.51 0.24 -13.64
N ALA A 90 4.00 0.23 -14.87
CA ALA A 90 4.73 0.70 -16.04
C ALA A 90 4.75 2.24 -16.16
N MET A 91 3.80 2.93 -15.57
CA MET A 91 3.69 4.40 -15.60
C MET A 91 4.85 5.04 -14.82
N ASN A 92 5.59 5.95 -15.48
CA ASN A 92 6.63 6.72 -14.81
C ASN A 92 6.04 7.89 -14.00
N LYS A 93 6.85 8.45 -13.11
CA LYS A 93 6.39 9.53 -12.19
C LYS A 93 6.11 10.85 -12.91
N GLU A 94 6.83 11.14 -13.97
CA GLU A 94 6.72 12.35 -14.77
C GLU A 94 5.37 12.38 -15.49
N ASP A 95 5.03 11.28 -16.18
CA ASP A 95 3.74 11.13 -16.86
C ASP A 95 2.58 11.13 -15.85
N ALA A 96 2.75 10.42 -14.74
CA ALA A 96 1.76 10.40 -13.67
C ALA A 96 1.45 11.79 -13.11
N ALA A 97 2.49 12.60 -12.88
CA ALA A 97 2.32 13.98 -12.42
C ALA A 97 1.63 14.86 -13.48
N ALA A 98 1.97 14.67 -14.76
CA ALA A 98 1.36 15.41 -15.86
C ALA A 98 -0.13 15.08 -16.04
N TRP A 99 -0.51 13.79 -15.86
CA TRP A 99 -1.89 13.34 -16.07
C TRP A 99 -2.80 13.57 -14.88
N PHE A 100 -2.28 13.43 -13.65
CA PHE A 100 -3.07 13.43 -12.42
C PHE A 100 -2.73 14.59 -11.47
N GLY A 101 -1.78 15.44 -11.82
CA GLY A 101 -1.29 16.50 -10.94
C GLY A 101 -0.26 16.02 -9.90
N ALA A 102 -0.32 14.75 -9.49
CA ALA A 102 0.65 14.10 -8.63
C ALA A 102 0.71 12.59 -8.95
N PRO A 103 1.85 11.92 -8.76
CA PRO A 103 1.93 10.48 -8.92
C PRO A 103 1.01 9.77 -7.91
N PRO A 104 0.21 8.77 -8.34
CA PRO A 104 -0.57 7.95 -7.42
C PRO A 104 0.31 7.29 -6.36
N PRO A 105 -0.11 7.27 -5.08
CA PRO A 105 0.69 6.71 -4.01
C PRO A 105 0.87 5.20 -4.14
N ASN A 106 2.00 4.71 -3.60
CA ASN A 106 2.27 3.29 -3.44
C ASN A 106 1.38 2.73 -2.32
N LEU A 107 0.63 1.66 -2.57
CA LEU A 107 -0.34 1.07 -1.65
C LEU A 107 0.23 -0.06 -0.78
N SER A 108 1.55 -0.27 -0.76
CA SER A 108 2.14 -1.36 0.06
C SER A 108 1.98 -1.14 1.56
N VAL A 109 1.90 0.11 2.00
CA VAL A 109 1.94 0.51 3.42
C VAL A 109 1.05 1.75 3.65
N THR A 110 -0.20 1.63 3.33
CA THR A 110 -1.20 2.68 3.57
C THR A 110 -2.18 2.27 4.65
#